data_928ef20c89a00f51538f2187a9bed7d5
#
_entry.id   928ef20c89a00f51538f2187a9bed7d5
#
_cell.length_a   1.000
_cell.length_b   1.000
_cell.length_c   1.000
_cell.angle_alpha   90.00
_cell.angle_beta   90.00
_cell.angle_gamma   90.00
#
_symmetry.space_group_name_H-M   'P 1'
#
loop_
_entity.id
_entity.type
_entity.pdbx_description
1 polymer ?
#
loop_
_entity_poly.entity_id
_entity_poly.type
_entity_poly.pdbx_seq_one_letter_code
_entity_poly.pdbx_strand_id
1 'polypeptide(L)'
;MIEIQNVSKQYGDTVVIDDVSLDLPAGGVTAIIGPNGAGKSTLLSMVSRLLPMSAGRVLVEGLDVTRADSRELARRLAILRQDNHLPLRLTVRDLVAFGRYPHTGGRLTMGDKVHIDQAIAYLNLEPLAGRYLDEMSGGQRQRAFVAMVLCQDTRYVLLDEPLNSLDMKHAVAMMGTLRRAADELGKTVVLVLHDINFASSYADRIVAMRQGRIARHGTPAELIRPDVLSDLYELPIDVHEIGGKRICVYYR
;
A
#
# COMPACT_ATOMS: atom_id res chain seq x y z
N MET A 1 -3.84 0.85 -15.28
CA MET A 1 -4.55 1.87 -14.49
C MET A 1 -5.53 1.16 -13.57
N ILE A 2 -5.72 1.65 -12.36
CA ILE A 2 -6.86 1.28 -11.50
C ILE A 2 -7.89 2.40 -11.63
N GLU A 3 -9.13 2.04 -11.97
CA GLU A 3 -10.24 2.97 -12.13
C GLU A 3 -11.27 2.69 -11.04
N ILE A 4 -11.58 3.69 -10.25
CA ILE A 4 -12.58 3.65 -9.17
C ILE A 4 -13.74 4.52 -9.63
N GLN A 5 -14.95 3.95 -9.73
CA GLN A 5 -16.10 4.62 -10.36
C GLN A 5 -17.31 4.57 -9.41
N ASN A 6 -17.66 5.73 -8.84
CA ASN A 6 -18.80 5.96 -7.95
C ASN A 6 -18.90 4.93 -6.82
N VAL A 7 -17.75 4.60 -6.22
CA VAL A 7 -17.66 3.57 -5.19
C VAL A 7 -18.17 4.09 -3.86
N SER A 8 -19.07 3.33 -3.25
CA SER A 8 -19.60 3.62 -1.91
C SER A 8 -19.54 2.38 -1.02
N LYS A 9 -19.41 2.62 0.30
CA LYS A 9 -19.47 1.60 1.34
C LYS A 9 -20.29 2.08 2.52
N GLN A 10 -21.28 1.28 2.88
CA GLN A 10 -22.16 1.54 4.00
C GLN A 10 -22.22 0.32 4.94
N TYR A 11 -22.28 0.55 6.23
CA TYR A 11 -22.53 -0.43 7.28
C TYR A 11 -23.75 0.01 8.10
N GLY A 12 -24.88 -0.68 7.96
CA GLY A 12 -26.14 -0.20 8.49
C GLY A 12 -26.45 1.19 7.96
N ASP A 13 -26.64 2.16 8.84
CA ASP A 13 -26.90 3.56 8.48
C ASP A 13 -25.63 4.41 8.32
N THR A 14 -24.45 3.84 8.60
CA THR A 14 -23.18 4.58 8.55
C THR A 14 -22.52 4.46 7.18
N VAL A 15 -22.39 5.58 6.48
CA VAL A 15 -21.63 5.68 5.23
C VAL A 15 -20.15 5.90 5.56
N VAL A 16 -19.28 4.98 5.13
CA VAL A 16 -17.83 5.01 5.37
C VAL A 16 -17.08 5.50 4.14
N ILE A 17 -17.56 5.15 2.95
CA ILE A 17 -17.08 5.67 1.67
C ILE A 17 -18.31 6.17 0.91
N ASP A 18 -18.20 7.37 0.37
CA ASP A 18 -19.32 8.10 -0.20
C ASP A 18 -18.97 8.61 -1.60
N ASP A 19 -19.47 7.91 -2.61
CA ASP A 19 -19.39 8.26 -4.04
C ASP A 19 -17.97 8.62 -4.53
N VAL A 20 -17.00 7.76 -4.24
CA VAL A 20 -15.61 7.97 -4.62
C VAL A 20 -15.37 7.57 -6.07
N SER A 21 -14.87 8.53 -6.86
CA SER A 21 -14.36 8.30 -8.22
C SER A 21 -12.92 8.81 -8.32
N LEU A 22 -12.00 7.95 -8.80
CA LEU A 22 -10.58 8.23 -8.86
C LEU A 22 -9.88 7.30 -9.86
N ASP A 23 -8.99 7.87 -10.66
CA ASP A 23 -8.07 7.11 -11.50
C ASP A 23 -6.67 7.11 -10.90
N LEU A 24 -6.13 5.90 -10.67
CA LEU A 24 -4.75 5.68 -10.25
C LEU A 24 -3.94 5.22 -11.47
N PRO A 25 -3.07 6.07 -12.03
CA PRO A 25 -2.27 5.72 -13.20
C PRO A 25 -1.32 4.57 -12.89
N ALA A 26 -0.90 3.87 -13.93
CA ALA A 26 0.12 2.83 -13.80
C ALA A 26 1.51 3.44 -13.62
N GLY A 27 2.33 2.77 -12.80
CA GLY A 27 3.70 3.20 -12.47
C GLY A 27 3.75 4.21 -11.33
N GLY A 28 4.91 4.30 -10.69
CA GLY A 28 5.19 5.24 -9.61
C GLY A 28 4.55 4.87 -8.27
N VAL A 29 4.64 5.82 -7.35
CA VAL A 29 4.14 5.71 -5.97
C VAL A 29 2.98 6.68 -5.76
N THR A 30 1.83 6.18 -5.36
CA THR A 30 0.67 6.98 -4.92
C THR A 30 0.48 6.80 -3.41
N ALA A 31 0.48 7.90 -2.67
CA ALA A 31 0.17 7.91 -1.24
C ALA A 31 -1.28 8.32 -1.00
N ILE A 32 -2.00 7.55 -0.18
CA ILE A 32 -3.33 7.92 0.33
C ILE A 32 -3.15 8.44 1.75
N ILE A 33 -3.50 9.72 1.97
CA ILE A 33 -3.37 10.40 3.26
C ILE A 33 -4.72 10.92 3.76
N GLY A 34 -4.79 11.32 5.01
CA GLY A 34 -5.96 11.92 5.64
C GLY A 34 -6.12 11.49 7.09
N PRO A 35 -7.00 12.13 7.86
CA PRO A 35 -7.22 11.82 9.26
C PRO A 35 -7.68 10.37 9.48
N ASN A 36 -7.61 9.92 10.75
CA ASN A 36 -8.15 8.61 11.13
C ASN A 36 -9.66 8.58 10.87
N GLY A 37 -10.16 7.44 10.40
CA GLY A 37 -11.57 7.31 10.02
C GLY A 37 -11.94 7.93 8.67
N ALA A 38 -11.00 8.50 7.90
CA ALA A 38 -11.29 9.08 6.58
C ALA A 38 -11.69 8.05 5.50
N GLY A 39 -11.58 6.74 5.79
CA GLY A 39 -11.95 5.68 4.85
C GLY A 39 -10.79 5.11 4.02
N LYS A 40 -9.54 5.48 4.27
CA LYS A 40 -8.35 5.09 3.48
C LYS A 40 -8.20 3.57 3.33
N SER A 41 -8.13 2.84 4.44
CA SER A 41 -8.00 1.37 4.45
C SER A 41 -9.24 0.66 3.90
N THR A 42 -10.43 1.27 4.09
CA THR A 42 -11.68 0.78 3.52
C THR A 42 -11.65 0.86 1.99
N LEU A 43 -11.22 2.01 1.44
CA LEU A 43 -11.08 2.18 -0.01
C LEU A 43 -10.08 1.18 -0.58
N LEU A 44 -8.90 1.04 0.04
CA LEU A 44 -7.87 0.10 -0.39
C LEU A 44 -8.37 -1.35 -0.36
N SER A 45 -9.14 -1.72 0.69
CA SER A 45 -9.74 -3.04 0.83
C SER A 45 -10.80 -3.34 -0.23
N MET A 46 -11.57 -2.33 -0.67
CA MET A 46 -12.52 -2.48 -1.78
C MET A 46 -11.81 -2.64 -3.12
N VAL A 47 -10.77 -1.85 -3.37
CA VAL A 47 -9.95 -1.96 -4.59
C VAL A 47 -9.33 -3.34 -4.72
N SER A 48 -8.91 -3.94 -3.61
CA SER A 48 -8.33 -5.29 -3.59
C SER A 48 -9.35 -6.42 -3.47
N ARG A 49 -10.65 -6.12 -3.49
CA ARG A 49 -11.76 -7.08 -3.29
C ARG A 49 -11.73 -7.81 -1.94
N LEU A 50 -11.02 -7.29 -0.94
CA LEU A 50 -11.09 -7.83 0.43
C LEU A 50 -12.39 -7.40 1.14
N LEU A 51 -13.00 -6.33 0.68
CA LEU A 51 -14.25 -5.80 1.18
C LEU A 51 -15.23 -5.56 0.02
N PRO A 52 -16.47 -6.07 0.07
CA PRO A 52 -17.47 -5.78 -0.95
C PRO A 52 -17.91 -4.31 -0.90
N MET A 53 -18.04 -3.69 -2.06
CA MET A 53 -18.65 -2.38 -2.23
C MET A 53 -20.16 -2.44 -2.03
N SER A 54 -20.77 -1.36 -1.55
CA SER A 54 -22.25 -1.21 -1.51
C SER A 54 -22.79 -0.69 -2.86
N ALA A 55 -21.99 0.14 -3.56
CA ALA A 55 -22.29 0.67 -4.90
C ALA A 55 -21.01 0.96 -5.67
N GLY A 56 -21.13 1.20 -6.96
CA GLY A 56 -20.04 1.52 -7.85
C GLY A 56 -19.28 0.29 -8.37
N ARG A 57 -18.11 0.53 -8.95
CA ARG A 57 -17.23 -0.52 -9.46
C ARG A 57 -15.77 -0.09 -9.43
N VAL A 58 -14.87 -1.08 -9.39
CA VAL A 58 -13.43 -0.89 -9.53
C VAL A 58 -12.93 -1.76 -10.68
N LEU A 59 -12.13 -1.16 -11.55
CA LEU A 59 -11.45 -1.87 -12.65
C LEU A 59 -9.94 -1.82 -12.44
N VAL A 60 -9.27 -2.97 -12.59
CA VAL A 60 -7.80 -3.08 -12.61
C VAL A 60 -7.40 -3.53 -14.00
N GLU A 61 -6.81 -2.63 -14.79
CA GLU A 61 -6.50 -2.87 -16.23
C GLU A 61 -7.74 -3.36 -17.00
N GLY A 62 -8.88 -2.71 -16.77
CA GLY A 62 -10.16 -3.06 -17.40
C GLY A 62 -10.84 -4.30 -16.80
N LEU A 63 -10.22 -4.99 -15.87
CA LEU A 63 -10.77 -6.16 -15.19
C LEU A 63 -11.62 -5.72 -13.98
N ASP A 64 -12.92 -5.97 -14.01
CA ASP A 64 -13.82 -5.69 -12.89
C ASP A 64 -13.49 -6.58 -11.69
N VAL A 65 -13.05 -5.96 -10.58
CA VAL A 65 -12.58 -6.70 -9.40
C VAL A 65 -13.65 -7.59 -8.79
N THR A 66 -14.93 -7.26 -8.95
CA THR A 66 -16.06 -8.04 -8.37
C THR A 66 -16.39 -9.28 -9.16
N ARG A 67 -16.14 -9.27 -10.47
CA ARG A 67 -16.51 -10.34 -11.42
C ARG A 67 -15.34 -11.19 -11.86
N ALA A 68 -14.13 -10.66 -11.71
CA ALA A 68 -12.91 -11.33 -12.14
C ALA A 68 -12.68 -12.67 -11.44
N ASP A 69 -12.05 -13.60 -12.15
CA ASP A 69 -11.47 -14.78 -11.51
C ASP A 69 -10.46 -14.37 -10.44
N SER A 70 -10.49 -15.06 -9.28
CA SER A 70 -9.65 -14.69 -8.13
C SER A 70 -8.16 -14.81 -8.43
N ARG A 71 -7.78 -15.83 -9.20
CA ARG A 71 -6.39 -16.07 -9.57
C ARG A 71 -5.92 -15.05 -10.60
N GLU A 72 -6.78 -14.66 -11.53
CA GLU A 72 -6.48 -13.63 -12.53
C GLU A 72 -6.27 -12.28 -11.86
N LEU A 73 -7.13 -11.87 -10.95
CA LEU A 73 -6.96 -10.64 -10.19
C LEU A 73 -5.69 -10.66 -9.34
N ALA A 74 -5.43 -11.77 -8.63
CA ALA A 74 -4.25 -11.94 -7.79
C ALA A 74 -2.92 -11.99 -8.58
N ARG A 75 -2.94 -12.18 -9.89
CA ARG A 75 -1.75 -12.04 -10.75
C ARG A 75 -1.50 -10.61 -11.21
N ARG A 76 -2.46 -9.70 -11.03
CA ARG A 76 -2.34 -8.28 -11.39
C ARG A 76 -2.12 -7.39 -10.20
N LEU A 77 -2.71 -7.73 -9.05
CA LEU A 77 -2.76 -6.91 -7.85
C LEU A 77 -2.42 -7.73 -6.61
N ALA A 78 -1.46 -7.25 -5.83
CA ALA A 78 -1.12 -7.76 -4.51
C ALA A 78 -1.48 -6.74 -3.45
N ILE A 79 -1.85 -7.20 -2.26
CA ILE A 79 -2.16 -6.35 -1.12
C ILE A 79 -1.51 -6.84 0.17
N LEU A 80 -0.94 -5.89 0.92
CA LEU A 80 -0.58 -6.04 2.33
C LEU A 80 -1.61 -5.30 3.18
N ARG A 81 -2.27 -6.01 4.09
CA ARG A 81 -3.20 -5.42 5.06
C ARG A 81 -2.44 -4.83 6.25
N GLN A 82 -3.11 -3.95 6.98
CA GLN A 82 -2.59 -3.40 8.24
C GLN A 82 -2.33 -4.51 9.28
N ASP A 83 -3.29 -5.42 9.46
CA ASP A 83 -3.17 -6.57 10.35
C ASP A 83 -2.82 -7.85 9.58
N ASN A 84 -1.64 -8.42 9.91
CA ASN A 84 -1.11 -9.63 9.29
C ASN A 84 -0.83 -10.69 10.37
N HIS A 85 -1.85 -11.08 11.13
CA HIS A 85 -1.75 -12.19 12.08
C HIS A 85 -1.87 -13.53 11.35
N LEU A 86 -0.79 -14.31 11.40
CA LEU A 86 -0.80 -15.70 10.93
C LEU A 86 -0.70 -16.62 12.15
N PRO A 87 -1.69 -17.50 12.38
CA PRO A 87 -1.70 -18.45 13.49
C PRO A 87 -0.78 -19.66 13.23
N LEU A 88 0.10 -19.58 12.24
CA LEU A 88 1.01 -20.63 11.81
C LEU A 88 2.45 -20.25 12.13
N ARG A 89 3.23 -21.22 12.59
CA ARG A 89 4.66 -21.04 12.76
C ARG A 89 5.38 -21.26 11.43
N LEU A 90 5.73 -20.17 10.78
CA LEU A 90 6.34 -20.14 9.44
C LEU A 90 7.72 -19.51 9.51
N THR A 91 8.64 -20.00 8.67
CA THR A 91 9.90 -19.29 8.40
C THR A 91 9.63 -18.09 7.47
N VAL A 92 10.60 -17.18 7.38
CA VAL A 92 10.56 -16.07 6.40
C VAL A 92 10.40 -16.63 4.98
N ARG A 93 11.14 -17.67 4.63
CA ARG A 93 11.06 -18.30 3.30
C ARG A 93 9.69 -18.87 3.02
N ASP A 94 9.07 -19.54 4.01
CA ASP A 94 7.72 -20.10 3.85
C ASP A 94 6.69 -18.98 3.64
N LEU A 95 6.79 -17.89 4.42
CA LEU A 95 5.92 -16.73 4.24
C LEU A 95 6.06 -16.13 2.84
N VAL A 96 7.30 -15.86 2.40
CA VAL A 96 7.55 -15.26 1.07
C VAL A 96 7.04 -16.16 -0.04
N ALA A 97 7.15 -17.49 0.13
CA ALA A 97 6.65 -18.47 -0.83
C ALA A 97 5.13 -18.41 -1.05
N PHE A 98 4.34 -17.96 -0.05
CA PHE A 98 2.90 -17.74 -0.25
C PHE A 98 2.60 -16.70 -1.34
N GLY A 99 3.49 -15.74 -1.58
CA GLY A 99 3.36 -14.81 -2.71
C GLY A 99 3.24 -15.52 -4.07
N ARG A 100 3.77 -16.73 -4.21
CA ARG A 100 3.68 -17.50 -5.47
C ARG A 100 2.38 -18.28 -5.64
N TYR A 101 1.52 -18.32 -4.60
CA TYR A 101 0.29 -19.10 -4.63
C TYR A 101 -0.63 -18.81 -5.84
N PRO A 102 -0.85 -17.56 -6.27
CA PRO A 102 -1.68 -17.26 -7.45
C PRO A 102 -1.13 -17.86 -8.76
N HIS A 103 0.17 -18.14 -8.82
CA HIS A 103 0.83 -18.72 -10.00
C HIS A 103 0.83 -20.24 -9.97
N THR A 104 0.98 -20.84 -8.79
CA THR A 104 1.33 -22.26 -8.63
C THR A 104 0.20 -23.10 -8.03
N GLY A 105 -0.77 -22.48 -7.33
CA GLY A 105 -1.76 -23.21 -6.54
C GLY A 105 -1.12 -24.02 -5.39
N GLY A 106 0.05 -23.57 -4.90
CA GLY A 106 0.77 -24.21 -3.79
C GLY A 106 1.86 -25.22 -4.21
N ARG A 107 2.02 -25.53 -5.50
CA ARG A 107 3.08 -26.42 -6.00
C ARG A 107 4.21 -25.60 -6.61
N LEU A 108 5.22 -25.29 -5.80
CA LEU A 108 6.36 -24.46 -6.21
C LEU A 108 7.22 -25.18 -7.27
N THR A 109 7.60 -24.44 -8.31
CA THR A 109 8.53 -24.82 -9.35
C THR A 109 9.94 -24.29 -9.06
N MET A 110 10.94 -24.68 -9.86
CA MET A 110 12.28 -24.08 -9.76
C MET A 110 12.27 -22.58 -10.09
N GLY A 111 11.43 -22.13 -11.04
CA GLY A 111 11.25 -20.71 -11.34
C GLY A 111 10.71 -19.92 -10.14
N ASP A 112 9.77 -20.49 -9.38
CA ASP A 112 9.22 -19.83 -8.18
C ASP A 112 10.27 -19.67 -7.09
N LYS A 113 11.21 -20.63 -6.95
CA LYS A 113 12.34 -20.49 -6.01
C LYS A 113 13.20 -19.27 -6.32
N VAL A 114 13.44 -18.99 -7.62
CA VAL A 114 14.17 -17.78 -8.04
C VAL A 114 13.44 -16.51 -7.60
N HIS A 115 12.12 -16.42 -7.82
CA HIS A 115 11.32 -15.28 -7.37
C HIS A 115 11.36 -15.11 -5.83
N ILE A 116 11.30 -16.21 -5.08
CA ILE A 116 11.39 -16.21 -3.62
C ILE A 116 12.75 -15.68 -3.17
N ASP A 117 13.85 -16.18 -3.75
CA ASP A 117 15.20 -15.75 -3.41
C ASP A 117 15.42 -14.27 -3.75
N GLN A 118 14.95 -13.81 -4.91
CA GLN A 118 14.99 -12.41 -5.31
C GLN A 118 14.23 -11.49 -4.34
N ALA A 119 13.01 -11.88 -3.95
CA ALA A 119 12.21 -11.08 -3.01
C ALA A 119 12.86 -11.02 -1.61
N ILE A 120 13.44 -12.11 -1.13
CA ILE A 120 14.19 -12.17 0.12
C ILE A 120 15.42 -11.24 0.05
N ALA A 121 16.20 -11.31 -1.02
CA ALA A 121 17.38 -10.45 -1.23
C ALA A 121 16.99 -8.98 -1.35
N TYR A 122 15.91 -8.67 -2.08
CA TYR A 122 15.44 -7.29 -2.29
C TYR A 122 15.09 -6.57 -0.98
N LEU A 123 14.65 -7.31 0.04
CA LEU A 123 14.35 -6.81 1.39
C LEU A 123 15.50 -7.02 2.39
N ASN A 124 16.68 -7.48 1.95
CA ASN A 124 17.83 -7.81 2.81
C ASN A 124 17.44 -8.80 3.94
N LEU A 125 16.79 -9.89 3.58
CA LEU A 125 16.29 -10.91 4.52
C LEU A 125 17.04 -12.24 4.42
N GLU A 126 18.11 -12.34 3.60
CA GLU A 126 18.87 -13.58 3.40
C GLU A 126 19.35 -14.20 4.71
N PRO A 127 19.93 -13.43 5.67
CA PRO A 127 20.38 -14.00 6.96
C PRO A 127 19.23 -14.49 7.84
N LEU A 128 17.99 -14.10 7.51
CA LEU A 128 16.79 -14.40 8.28
C LEU A 128 15.87 -15.42 7.58
N ALA A 129 16.22 -15.87 6.37
CA ALA A 129 15.34 -16.68 5.51
C ALA A 129 14.82 -17.96 6.19
N GLY A 130 15.64 -18.60 7.04
CA GLY A 130 15.28 -19.78 7.82
C GLY A 130 14.72 -19.49 9.23
N ARG A 131 14.67 -18.23 9.66
CA ARG A 131 14.10 -17.88 10.98
C ARG A 131 12.58 -17.93 10.97
N TYR A 132 12.01 -18.30 12.09
CA TYR A 132 10.57 -18.24 12.32
C TYR A 132 10.09 -16.80 12.56
N LEU A 133 8.88 -16.48 12.10
CA LEU A 133 8.30 -15.15 12.20
C LEU A 133 8.06 -14.69 13.65
N ASP A 134 7.80 -15.63 14.56
CA ASP A 134 7.62 -15.39 15.98
C ASP A 134 8.92 -15.03 16.72
N GLU A 135 10.07 -15.32 16.11
CA GLU A 135 11.42 -15.00 16.61
C GLU A 135 11.94 -13.64 16.08
N MET A 136 11.14 -12.95 15.29
CA MET A 136 11.57 -11.72 14.61
C MET A 136 11.05 -10.46 15.30
N SER A 137 11.83 -9.37 15.21
CA SER A 137 11.32 -8.04 15.56
C SER A 137 10.16 -7.62 14.66
N GLY A 138 9.31 -6.70 15.13
CA GLY A 138 8.20 -6.17 14.33
C GLY A 138 8.64 -5.67 12.95
N GLY A 139 9.75 -4.93 12.89
CA GLY A 139 10.30 -4.41 11.64
C GLY A 139 10.85 -5.49 10.71
N GLN A 140 11.48 -6.54 11.26
CA GLN A 140 11.93 -7.68 10.45
C GLN A 140 10.73 -8.42 9.86
N ARG A 141 9.70 -8.67 10.69
CA ARG A 141 8.46 -9.32 10.28
C ARG A 141 7.73 -8.51 9.21
N GLN A 142 7.64 -7.19 9.37
CA GLN A 142 7.03 -6.32 8.37
C GLN A 142 7.75 -6.40 7.01
N ARG A 143 9.09 -6.41 7.01
CA ARG A 143 9.86 -6.61 5.77
C ARG A 143 9.57 -7.96 5.11
N ALA A 144 9.40 -9.02 5.90
CA ALA A 144 9.05 -10.35 5.38
C ALA A 144 7.67 -10.36 4.71
N PHE A 145 6.67 -9.67 5.26
CA PHE A 145 5.35 -9.50 4.64
C PHE A 145 5.43 -8.70 3.33
N VAL A 146 6.23 -7.62 3.30
CA VAL A 146 6.44 -6.86 2.06
C VAL A 146 7.16 -7.72 1.02
N ALA A 147 8.14 -8.55 1.43
CA ALA A 147 8.80 -9.50 0.52
C ALA A 147 7.81 -10.51 -0.08
N MET A 148 6.87 -11.03 0.72
CA MET A 148 5.78 -11.91 0.24
C MET A 148 4.94 -11.21 -0.84
N VAL A 149 4.56 -9.96 -0.60
CA VAL A 149 3.75 -9.18 -1.56
C VAL A 149 4.54 -8.91 -2.86
N LEU A 150 5.81 -8.54 -2.77
CA LEU A 150 6.66 -8.34 -3.96
C LEU A 150 6.95 -9.65 -4.70
N CYS A 151 7.07 -10.78 -3.97
CA CYS A 151 7.26 -12.13 -4.55
C CYS A 151 6.06 -12.57 -5.39
N GLN A 152 4.87 -12.02 -5.16
CA GLN A 152 3.69 -12.26 -5.99
C GLN A 152 3.88 -11.78 -7.44
N ASP A 153 4.82 -10.86 -7.65
CA ASP A 153 5.23 -10.31 -8.93
C ASP A 153 4.07 -9.70 -9.75
N THR A 154 3.22 -8.97 -9.06
CA THR A 154 2.12 -8.23 -9.67
C THR A 154 2.58 -6.86 -10.14
N ARG A 155 1.81 -6.25 -11.06
CA ARG A 155 2.03 -4.87 -11.50
C ARG A 155 1.59 -3.85 -10.44
N TYR A 156 0.50 -4.15 -9.72
CA TYR A 156 -0.06 -3.27 -8.68
C TYR A 156 0.23 -3.86 -7.30
N VAL A 157 0.81 -3.03 -6.45
CA VAL A 157 1.18 -3.36 -5.06
C VAL A 157 0.49 -2.37 -4.15
N LEU A 158 -0.50 -2.84 -3.40
CA LEU A 158 -1.26 -2.05 -2.44
C LEU A 158 -0.76 -2.35 -1.03
N LEU A 159 -0.46 -1.32 -0.24
CA LEU A 159 0.07 -1.50 1.10
C LEU A 159 -0.70 -0.60 2.08
N ASP A 160 -1.36 -1.23 3.04
CA ASP A 160 -2.11 -0.53 4.08
C ASP A 160 -1.20 -0.34 5.30
N GLU A 161 -0.76 0.89 5.52
CA GLU A 161 0.11 1.31 6.63
C GLU A 161 1.39 0.44 6.78
N PRO A 162 2.21 0.30 5.73
CA PRO A 162 3.35 -0.61 5.75
C PRO A 162 4.49 -0.17 6.68
N LEU A 163 4.43 1.04 7.24
CA LEU A 163 5.43 1.59 8.15
C LEU A 163 5.08 1.40 9.62
N ASN A 164 3.90 0.88 9.94
CA ASN A 164 3.50 0.62 11.31
C ASN A 164 4.47 -0.34 11.99
N SER A 165 4.79 -0.07 13.25
CA SER A 165 5.75 -0.85 14.06
C SER A 165 7.21 -0.79 13.58
N LEU A 166 7.55 0.15 12.68
CA LEU A 166 8.92 0.43 12.26
C LEU A 166 9.46 1.65 13.00
N ASP A 167 10.70 1.57 13.46
CA ASP A 167 11.44 2.75 13.86
C ASP A 167 11.79 3.61 12.62
N MET A 168 12.24 4.83 12.85
CA MET A 168 12.54 5.81 11.79
C MET A 168 13.55 5.25 10.76
N LYS A 169 14.62 4.56 11.20
CA LYS A 169 15.63 3.99 10.31
C LYS A 169 15.02 2.95 9.37
N HIS A 170 14.21 2.06 9.92
CA HIS A 170 13.55 1.00 9.15
C HIS A 170 12.41 1.53 8.26
N ALA A 171 11.69 2.56 8.71
CA ALA A 171 10.64 3.22 7.90
C ALA A 171 11.25 3.90 6.66
N VAL A 172 12.34 4.67 6.82
CA VAL A 172 13.07 5.29 5.70
C VAL A 172 13.60 4.24 4.73
N ALA A 173 14.21 3.15 5.25
CA ALA A 173 14.71 2.07 4.40
C ALA A 173 13.58 1.36 3.63
N MET A 174 12.42 1.14 4.27
CA MET A 174 11.23 0.56 3.65
C MET A 174 10.71 1.45 2.52
N MET A 175 10.53 2.75 2.77
CA MET A 175 10.08 3.69 1.73
C MET A 175 11.07 3.76 0.56
N GLY A 176 12.37 3.75 0.83
CA GLY A 176 13.40 3.66 -0.21
C GLY A 176 13.28 2.38 -1.05
N THR A 177 13.00 1.24 -0.41
CA THR A 177 12.79 -0.03 -1.11
C THR A 177 11.53 -0.02 -1.97
N LEU A 178 10.40 0.53 -1.46
CA LEU A 178 9.16 0.64 -2.22
C LEU A 178 9.29 1.63 -3.39
N ARG A 179 10.03 2.74 -3.20
CA ARG A 179 10.34 3.67 -4.28
C ARG A 179 11.14 2.98 -5.39
N ARG A 180 12.21 2.27 -5.04
CA ARG A 180 12.97 1.47 -6.02
C ARG A 180 12.12 0.44 -6.73
N ALA A 181 11.19 -0.23 -6.02
CA ALA A 181 10.28 -1.19 -6.65
C ALA A 181 9.42 -0.53 -7.74
N ALA A 182 8.99 0.71 -7.54
CA ALA A 182 8.29 1.47 -8.56
C ALA A 182 9.21 1.86 -9.71
N ASP A 183 10.43 2.34 -9.43
CA ASP A 183 11.36 2.88 -10.44
C ASP A 183 12.06 1.78 -11.26
N GLU A 184 12.57 0.73 -10.57
CA GLU A 184 13.41 -0.30 -11.19
C GLU A 184 12.60 -1.49 -11.71
N LEU A 185 11.50 -1.85 -11.02
CA LEU A 185 10.66 -2.99 -11.37
C LEU A 185 9.36 -2.58 -12.08
N GLY A 186 9.15 -1.29 -12.33
CA GLY A 186 7.97 -0.75 -13.01
C GLY A 186 6.66 -1.00 -12.25
N LYS A 187 6.73 -1.20 -10.92
CA LYS A 187 5.53 -1.45 -10.10
C LYS A 187 4.72 -0.18 -9.91
N THR A 188 3.42 -0.33 -9.78
CA THR A 188 2.50 0.71 -9.30
C THR A 188 2.29 0.47 -7.82
N VAL A 189 2.83 1.33 -6.98
CA VAL A 189 2.77 1.19 -5.52
C VAL A 189 1.74 2.17 -4.98
N VAL A 190 0.72 1.68 -4.30
CA VAL A 190 -0.30 2.49 -3.62
C VAL A 190 -0.19 2.26 -2.13
N LEU A 191 0.04 3.34 -1.38
CA LEU A 191 0.33 3.29 0.06
C LEU A 191 -0.70 4.08 0.85
N VAL A 192 -1.24 3.52 1.92
CA VAL A 192 -1.87 4.30 2.98
C VAL A 192 -0.78 4.73 3.95
N LEU A 193 -0.64 6.05 4.17
CA LEU A 193 0.37 6.62 5.06
C LEU A 193 -0.27 7.58 6.07
N HIS A 194 0.23 7.53 7.32
CA HIS A 194 -0.13 8.51 8.35
C HIS A 194 0.82 9.71 8.35
N ASP A 195 2.10 9.47 8.09
CA ASP A 195 3.10 10.54 8.07
C ASP A 195 3.11 11.24 6.71
N ILE A 196 2.71 12.53 6.74
CA ILE A 196 2.64 13.40 5.57
C ILE A 196 4.03 13.60 4.95
N ASN A 197 5.09 13.60 5.76
CA ASN A 197 6.45 13.84 5.28
C ASN A 197 6.98 12.66 4.46
N PHE A 198 6.58 11.42 4.76
CA PHE A 198 6.83 10.30 3.88
C PHE A 198 6.08 10.42 2.55
N ALA A 199 4.80 10.80 2.59
CA ALA A 199 4.02 11.03 1.36
C ALA A 199 4.65 12.13 0.50
N SER A 200 5.03 13.26 1.12
CA SER A 200 5.70 14.38 0.45
C SER A 200 7.03 13.98 -0.21
N SER A 201 7.81 13.12 0.45
CA SER A 201 9.18 12.82 0.05
C SER A 201 9.30 11.69 -0.97
N TYR A 202 8.35 10.76 -1.00
CA TYR A 202 8.47 9.52 -1.77
C TYR A 202 7.37 9.30 -2.81
N ALA A 203 6.22 9.98 -2.70
CA ALA A 203 5.13 9.79 -3.64
C ALA A 203 5.26 10.69 -4.88
N ASP A 204 4.82 10.16 -6.04
CA ASP A 204 4.62 10.94 -7.26
C ASP A 204 3.23 11.59 -7.26
N ARG A 205 2.27 10.94 -6.58
CA ARG A 205 0.89 11.40 -6.42
C ARG A 205 0.42 11.22 -4.99
N ILE A 206 -0.45 12.11 -4.56
CA ILE A 206 -1.10 12.06 -3.26
C ILE A 206 -2.61 12.11 -3.48
N VAL A 207 -3.31 11.25 -2.75
CA VAL A 207 -4.77 11.25 -2.64
C VAL A 207 -5.13 11.59 -1.20
N ALA A 208 -5.75 12.73 -0.99
CA ALA A 208 -6.19 13.20 0.33
C ALA A 208 -7.66 12.83 0.53
N MET A 209 -7.94 12.06 1.58
CA MET A 209 -9.29 11.63 1.94
C MET A 209 -9.75 12.30 3.23
N ARG A 210 -11.04 12.68 3.27
CA ARG A 210 -11.72 13.17 4.47
C ARG A 210 -13.18 12.70 4.45
N GLN A 211 -13.67 12.19 5.57
CA GLN A 211 -15.09 11.78 5.75
C GLN A 211 -15.63 10.88 4.63
N GLY A 212 -14.84 9.87 4.23
CA GLY A 212 -15.24 8.90 3.20
C GLY A 212 -15.19 9.40 1.76
N ARG A 213 -14.70 10.60 1.51
CA ARG A 213 -14.61 11.21 0.16
C ARG A 213 -13.17 11.55 -0.20
N ILE A 214 -12.91 11.71 -1.50
CA ILE A 214 -11.68 12.34 -1.98
C ILE A 214 -11.81 13.85 -1.79
N ALA A 215 -11.03 14.41 -0.88
CA ALA A 215 -10.98 15.84 -0.68
C ALA A 215 -10.16 16.52 -1.78
N ARG A 216 -8.98 15.97 -2.10
CA ARG A 216 -8.10 16.43 -3.18
C ARG A 216 -7.21 15.27 -3.66
N HIS A 217 -6.74 15.36 -4.90
CA HIS A 217 -5.67 14.49 -5.40
C HIS A 217 -4.80 15.28 -6.39
N GLY A 218 -3.53 14.88 -6.51
CA GLY A 218 -2.56 15.55 -7.39
C GLY A 218 -1.13 15.20 -7.03
N THR A 219 -0.20 16.04 -7.46
CA THR A 219 1.22 15.93 -7.13
C THR A 219 1.51 16.41 -5.70
N PRO A 220 2.65 16.02 -5.10
CA PRO A 220 3.08 16.59 -3.82
C PRO A 220 3.17 18.11 -3.85
N ALA A 221 3.55 18.71 -4.98
CA ALA A 221 3.63 20.16 -5.11
C ALA A 221 2.27 20.85 -4.97
N GLU A 222 1.20 20.20 -5.39
CA GLU A 222 -0.17 20.72 -5.33
C GLU A 222 -0.82 20.51 -3.96
N LEU A 223 -0.54 19.38 -3.29
CA LEU A 223 -1.20 19.00 -2.05
C LEU A 223 -0.42 19.38 -0.79
N ILE A 224 0.91 19.35 -0.82
CA ILE A 224 1.75 19.70 0.34
C ILE A 224 1.89 21.23 0.40
N ARG A 225 0.82 21.85 0.88
CA ARG A 225 0.67 23.29 1.05
C ARG A 225 -0.03 23.59 2.37
N PRO A 226 0.34 24.69 3.07
CA PRO A 226 -0.24 25.01 4.37
C PRO A 226 -1.77 25.09 4.36
N ASP A 227 -2.35 25.74 3.36
CA ASP A 227 -3.80 25.91 3.21
C ASP A 227 -4.53 24.57 3.01
N VAL A 228 -3.98 23.69 2.16
CA VAL A 228 -4.58 22.40 1.85
C VAL A 228 -4.51 21.45 3.04
N LEU A 229 -3.33 21.36 3.67
CA LEU A 229 -3.13 20.43 4.78
C LEU A 229 -3.82 20.90 6.06
N SER A 230 -3.84 22.21 6.32
CA SER A 230 -4.54 22.74 7.48
C SER A 230 -6.05 22.53 7.39
N ASP A 231 -6.65 22.64 6.19
CA ASP A 231 -8.05 22.27 5.97
C ASP A 231 -8.28 20.76 6.13
N LEU A 232 -7.40 19.93 5.55
CA LEU A 232 -7.54 18.46 5.59
C LEU A 232 -7.50 17.90 7.01
N TYR A 233 -6.56 18.39 7.83
CA TYR A 233 -6.30 17.85 9.18
C TYR A 233 -6.91 18.68 10.31
N GLU A 234 -7.55 19.81 9.98
CA GLU A 234 -8.19 20.73 10.93
C GLU A 234 -7.21 21.26 12.00
N LEU A 235 -5.96 21.44 11.61
CA LEU A 235 -4.90 22.00 12.46
C LEU A 235 -3.93 22.83 11.64
N PRO A 236 -3.29 23.88 12.22
CA PRO A 236 -2.30 24.66 11.50
C PRO A 236 -1.07 23.80 11.13
N ILE A 237 -0.74 23.77 9.85
CA ILE A 237 0.44 23.06 9.32
C ILE A 237 1.27 24.05 8.52
N ASP A 238 2.53 24.24 8.93
CA ASP A 238 3.50 24.99 8.16
C ASP A 238 4.23 24.04 7.20
N VAL A 239 4.64 24.56 6.03
CA VAL A 239 5.39 23.77 5.04
C VAL A 239 6.66 24.53 4.70
N HIS A 240 7.80 23.87 4.88
CA HIS A 240 9.13 24.41 4.57
C HIS A 240 9.78 23.57 3.48
N GLU A 241 10.53 24.21 2.61
CA GLU A 241 11.34 23.50 1.62
C GLU A 241 12.75 23.29 2.17
N ILE A 242 13.15 22.02 2.35
CA ILE A 242 14.44 21.62 2.89
C ILE A 242 15.04 20.57 1.94
N GLY A 243 16.19 20.88 1.34
CA GLY A 243 16.86 19.95 0.42
C GLY A 243 16.01 19.54 -0.79
N GLY A 244 15.18 20.45 -1.31
CA GLY A 244 14.26 20.20 -2.43
C GLY A 244 13.05 19.34 -2.07
N LYS A 245 12.81 19.10 -0.77
CA LYS A 245 11.63 18.39 -0.25
C LYS A 245 10.75 19.33 0.56
N ARG A 246 9.44 19.18 0.47
CA ARG A 246 8.47 19.92 1.28
C ARG A 246 8.25 19.19 2.59
N ILE A 247 8.64 19.81 3.68
CA ILE A 247 8.55 19.25 5.04
C ILE A 247 7.44 19.97 5.80
N CYS A 248 6.50 19.18 6.29
CA CYS A 248 5.36 19.66 7.09
C CYS A 248 5.75 19.74 8.55
N VAL A 249 5.47 20.88 9.19
CA VAL A 249 5.68 21.11 10.62
C VAL A 249 4.33 21.43 11.26
N TYR A 250 3.93 20.61 12.20
CA TYR A 250 2.64 20.70 12.92
C TYR A 250 2.78 20.57 14.43
N TYR A 251 4.02 20.57 14.92
CA TYR A 251 4.32 20.66 16.37
C TYR A 251 4.44 22.13 16.75
N ARG A 252 3.70 22.53 17.82
CA ARG A 252 3.77 23.86 18.44
C ARG A 252 4.01 23.72 19.93
#